data_0f215d340e003b8c6dec2e077ea8086e
#
_entry.id   0f215d340e003b8c6dec2e077ea8086e
#
_cell.length_a   1.000
_cell.length_b   1.000
_cell.length_c   1.000
_cell.angle_alpha   90.00
_cell.angle_beta   90.00
_cell.angle_gamma   90.00
#
_symmetry.space_group_name_H-M   'P 1'
#
loop_
_entity.id
_entity.type
_entity.pdbx_description
1 polymer ?
#
loop_
_entity_poly.entity_id
_entity_poly.type
_entity_poly.pdbx_seq_one_letter_code
_entity_poly.pdbx_strand_id
1 'polypeptide(L)'
;FSVAEDSGYLGICTVVVRKGKIRGTKTQLVKKGYYDSLNEVYESALINFYNINPDIPKKILTTDIVSSSTIIGEAIFKKAKTTTKIISTPSKDIKPIFNLCKSNAKQVIANHLSKEEKYTYALSELKSSLGMKNLNKIEAYDISHLYQDHAVASCIVYSKKGANKDKYRLFNIP
;
A
#
# COMPACT_ATOMS: atom_id res chain seq x y z
N PHE A 1 -7.37 -5.48 11.53
CA PHE A 1 -6.15 -5.45 10.73
C PHE A 1 -5.88 -6.84 10.16
N SER A 2 -5.43 -6.89 8.92
CA SER A 2 -4.96 -8.11 8.27
C SER A 2 -3.71 -7.81 7.47
N VAL A 3 -2.76 -8.74 7.48
CA VAL A 3 -1.60 -8.74 6.61
C VAL A 3 -1.66 -9.99 5.75
N ALA A 4 -1.35 -9.84 4.47
CA ALA A 4 -1.14 -10.94 3.53
C ALA A 4 0.25 -10.80 2.92
N GLU A 5 0.85 -11.92 2.56
CA GLU A 5 2.16 -11.96 1.91
C GLU A 5 2.06 -12.74 0.61
N ASP A 6 2.63 -12.22 -0.46
CA ASP A 6 2.79 -12.90 -1.74
C ASP A 6 3.88 -12.21 -2.59
N SER A 7 4.69 -13.00 -3.30
CA SER A 7 5.65 -12.57 -4.32
C SER A 7 6.56 -11.40 -3.87
N GLY A 8 7.00 -11.41 -2.61
CA GLY A 8 7.88 -10.39 -2.04
C GLY A 8 7.17 -9.07 -1.66
N TYR A 9 5.83 -9.07 -1.67
CA TYR A 9 5.01 -7.95 -1.23
C TYR A 9 4.17 -8.31 -0.02
N LEU A 10 3.85 -7.30 0.77
CA LEU A 10 2.93 -7.36 1.90
C LEU A 10 1.74 -6.47 1.60
N GLY A 11 0.55 -7.05 1.66
CA GLY A 11 -0.72 -6.32 1.60
C GLY A 11 -1.26 -6.14 3.01
N ILE A 12 -1.48 -4.90 3.42
CA ILE A 12 -2.04 -4.55 4.73
C ILE A 12 -3.44 -4.01 4.52
N CYS A 13 -4.41 -4.54 5.25
CA CYS A 13 -5.77 -4.01 5.26
C CYS A 13 -6.20 -3.63 6.67
N THR A 14 -6.80 -2.46 6.81
CA THR A 14 -7.44 -1.97 8.03
C THR A 14 -8.90 -1.71 7.74
N VAL A 15 -9.80 -2.34 8.52
CA VAL A 15 -11.25 -2.08 8.49
C VAL A 15 -11.65 -1.45 9.80
N VAL A 16 -12.22 -0.26 9.75
CA VAL A 16 -12.72 0.47 10.92
C VAL A 16 -14.21 0.16 11.12
N VAL A 17 -14.54 -0.38 12.26
CA VAL A 17 -15.92 -0.70 12.65
C VAL A 17 -16.30 0.13 13.85
N ARG A 18 -17.47 0.81 13.81
CA ARG A 18 -18.03 1.58 14.92
C ARG A 18 -19.53 1.35 14.98
N LYS A 19 -20.03 1.04 16.17
CA LYS A 19 -21.46 0.76 16.40
C LYS A 19 -22.03 -0.27 15.42
N GLY A 20 -21.29 -1.36 15.18
CA GLY A 20 -21.68 -2.45 14.27
C GLY A 20 -21.63 -2.12 12.77
N LYS A 21 -21.19 -0.93 12.37
CA LYS A 21 -21.11 -0.51 10.96
C LYS A 21 -19.65 -0.28 10.53
N ILE A 22 -19.30 -0.69 9.30
CA ILE A 22 -18.03 -0.35 8.67
C ILE A 22 -18.01 1.15 8.38
N ARG A 23 -17.01 1.85 8.86
CA ARG A 23 -16.80 3.29 8.68
C ARG A 23 -15.72 3.62 7.66
N GLY A 24 -14.82 2.70 7.44
CA GLY A 24 -13.77 2.87 6.46
C GLY A 24 -12.95 1.60 6.27
N THR A 25 -12.35 1.50 5.10
CA THR A 25 -11.39 0.45 4.75
C THR A 25 -10.19 1.12 4.11
N LYS A 26 -9.01 0.77 4.58
CA LYS A 26 -7.74 1.25 4.02
C LYS A 26 -6.86 0.06 3.68
N THR A 27 -6.28 0.07 2.48
CA THR A 27 -5.30 -0.94 2.07
C THR A 27 -3.98 -0.26 1.75
N GLN A 28 -2.89 -0.96 2.03
CA GLN A 28 -1.52 -0.52 1.74
C GLN A 28 -0.74 -1.69 1.16
N LEU A 29 0.15 -1.38 0.23
CA LEU A 29 1.12 -2.33 -0.31
C LEU A 29 2.52 -1.91 0.13
N VAL A 30 3.29 -2.86 0.65
CA VAL A 30 4.67 -2.64 1.12
C VAL A 30 5.56 -3.75 0.58
N LYS A 31 6.83 -3.48 0.31
CA LYS A 31 7.81 -4.52 0.00
C LYS A 31 8.20 -5.26 1.27
N LYS A 32 8.26 -6.59 1.21
CA LYS A 32 8.63 -7.44 2.34
C LYS A 32 10.02 -7.12 2.90
N GLY A 33 10.99 -6.80 2.07
CA GLY A 33 12.39 -6.55 2.47
C GLY A 33 12.63 -5.39 3.44
N TYR A 34 11.58 -4.68 3.86
CA TYR A 34 11.65 -3.66 4.92
C TYR A 34 11.32 -4.21 6.32
N TYR A 35 10.93 -5.49 6.43
CA TYR A 35 10.49 -6.10 7.68
C TYR A 35 11.07 -7.51 7.81
N ASP A 36 11.55 -7.85 8.99
CA ASP A 36 12.12 -9.17 9.27
C ASP A 36 11.04 -10.19 9.62
N SER A 37 9.87 -9.73 10.09
CA SER A 37 8.77 -10.61 10.49
C SER A 37 7.39 -9.99 10.24
N LEU A 38 6.35 -10.82 10.14
CA LEU A 38 4.96 -10.36 10.09
C LEU A 38 4.56 -9.63 11.39
N ASN A 39 5.16 -9.98 12.51
CA ASN A 39 4.91 -9.29 13.79
C ASN A 39 5.28 -7.80 13.70
N GLU A 40 6.45 -7.49 13.15
CA GLU A 40 6.90 -6.09 12.94
C GLU A 40 5.98 -5.33 11.98
N VAL A 41 5.44 -6.01 10.96
CA VAL A 41 4.45 -5.40 10.06
C VAL A 41 3.18 -4.99 10.81
N TYR A 42 2.67 -5.86 11.69
CA TYR A 42 1.51 -5.54 12.52
C TYR A 42 1.81 -4.41 13.49
N GLU A 43 2.96 -4.44 14.16
CA GLU A 43 3.40 -3.37 15.07
C GLU A 43 3.44 -2.02 14.37
N SER A 44 4.14 -1.97 13.24
CA SER A 44 4.26 -0.76 12.43
C SER A 44 2.90 -0.27 11.94
N ALA A 45 2.05 -1.18 11.43
CA ALA A 45 0.72 -0.83 10.93
C ALA A 45 -0.19 -0.28 12.04
N LEU A 46 -0.19 -0.89 13.22
CA LEU A 46 -0.99 -0.46 14.36
C LEU A 46 -0.52 0.89 14.89
N ILE A 47 0.79 1.05 15.11
CA ILE A 47 1.36 2.30 15.61
C ILE A 47 1.11 3.44 14.63
N ASN A 48 1.40 3.25 13.35
CA ASN A 48 1.20 4.26 12.33
C ASN A 48 -0.27 4.64 12.18
N PHE A 49 -1.18 3.65 12.22
CA PHE A 49 -2.61 3.93 12.12
C PHE A 49 -3.11 4.77 13.29
N TYR A 50 -2.77 4.40 14.53
CA TYR A 50 -3.24 5.12 15.73
C TYR A 50 -2.43 6.38 16.07
N ASN A 51 -1.31 6.60 15.40
CA ASN A 51 -0.63 7.90 15.44
C ASN A 51 -1.45 9.00 14.77
N ILE A 52 -2.16 8.66 13.71
CA ILE A 52 -2.95 9.60 12.89
C ILE A 52 -4.42 9.62 13.35
N ASN A 53 -4.93 8.48 13.83
CA ASN A 53 -6.33 8.31 14.20
C ASN A 53 -6.50 8.27 15.72
N PRO A 54 -7.03 9.34 16.34
CA PRO A 54 -7.19 9.42 17.79
C PRO A 54 -8.36 8.60 18.34
N ASP A 55 -9.29 8.15 17.45
CA ASP A 55 -10.43 7.31 17.83
C ASP A 55 -10.01 5.86 18.07
N ILE A 56 -9.57 5.56 19.28
CA ILE A 56 -9.02 4.28 19.68
C ILE A 56 -10.10 3.39 20.26
N PRO A 57 -10.34 2.17 19.70
CA PRO A 57 -11.36 1.25 20.15
C PRO A 57 -10.93 0.45 21.39
N LYS A 58 -11.90 -0.07 22.14
CA LYS A 58 -11.63 -1.01 23.22
C LYS A 58 -11.05 -2.36 22.75
N LYS A 59 -11.29 -2.75 21.49
CA LYS A 59 -10.82 -4.00 20.91
C LYS A 59 -10.25 -3.75 19.51
N ILE A 60 -9.08 -4.28 19.25
CA ILE A 60 -8.44 -4.35 17.94
C ILE A 60 -8.34 -5.82 17.56
N LEU A 61 -8.77 -6.16 16.35
CA LEU A 61 -8.69 -7.51 15.81
C LEU A 61 -7.56 -7.58 14.78
N THR A 62 -6.71 -8.60 14.90
CA THR A 62 -5.64 -8.93 13.93
C THR A 62 -5.87 -10.33 13.38
N THR A 63 -5.54 -10.60 12.12
CA THR A 63 -5.74 -11.93 11.52
C THR A 63 -4.69 -12.94 11.97
N ASP A 64 -3.60 -12.46 12.54
CA ASP A 64 -2.52 -13.27 13.09
C ASP A 64 -2.24 -12.86 14.53
N ILE A 65 -1.57 -13.73 15.28
CA ILE A 65 -1.16 -13.44 16.66
C ILE A 65 -0.02 -12.43 16.61
N VAL A 66 -0.19 -11.34 17.36
CA VAL A 66 0.85 -10.30 17.53
C VAL A 66 1.51 -10.52 18.89
N SER A 67 2.78 -10.93 18.88
CA SER A 67 3.51 -11.29 20.11
C SER A 67 3.66 -10.11 21.07
N SER A 68 3.87 -8.91 20.53
CA SER A 68 3.97 -7.65 21.28
C SER A 68 2.63 -6.98 21.58
N SER A 69 1.52 -7.69 21.45
CA SER A 69 0.15 -7.14 21.62
C SER A 69 -0.08 -6.39 22.92
N THR A 70 0.52 -6.86 24.03
CA THR A 70 0.43 -6.20 25.34
C THR A 70 1.16 -4.86 25.33
N ILE A 71 2.41 -4.83 24.85
CA ILE A 71 3.24 -3.61 24.78
C ILE A 71 2.59 -2.57 23.88
N ILE A 72 2.09 -2.98 22.72
CA ILE A 72 1.41 -2.10 21.78
C ILE A 72 0.11 -1.57 22.40
N GLY A 73 -0.65 -2.43 23.07
CA GLY A 73 -1.86 -2.04 23.79
C GLY A 73 -1.60 -0.98 24.85
N GLU A 74 -0.53 -1.12 25.63
CA GLU A 74 -0.09 -0.15 26.63
C GLU A 74 0.38 1.17 25.99
N ALA A 75 1.14 1.12 24.90
CA ALA A 75 1.58 2.31 24.17
C ALA A 75 0.39 3.11 23.64
N ILE A 76 -0.60 2.42 23.08
CA ILE A 76 -1.86 3.02 22.61
C ILE A 76 -2.67 3.57 23.81
N PHE A 77 -2.70 2.84 24.95
CA PHE A 77 -3.38 3.27 26.18
C PHE A 77 -2.83 4.58 26.72
N LYS A 78 -1.51 4.72 26.80
CA LYS A 78 -0.86 5.97 27.28
C LYS A 78 -1.32 7.19 26.48
N LYS A 79 -1.58 7.01 25.19
CA LYS A 79 -2.03 8.08 24.29
C LYS A 79 -3.52 8.41 24.47
N ALA A 80 -4.38 7.41 24.68
CA ALA A 80 -5.83 7.56 24.62
C ALA A 80 -6.54 7.50 25.97
N LYS A 81 -5.83 7.13 27.04
CA LYS A 81 -6.42 6.84 28.37
C LYS A 81 -7.54 5.78 28.32
N THR A 82 -7.51 4.88 27.34
CA THR A 82 -8.53 3.84 27.12
C THR A 82 -7.85 2.49 26.99
N THR A 83 -8.20 1.54 27.86
CA THR A 83 -7.68 0.16 27.77
C THR A 83 -8.10 -0.49 26.47
N THR A 84 -7.11 -0.83 25.64
CA THR A 84 -7.32 -1.49 24.33
C THR A 84 -6.75 -2.90 24.37
N LYS A 85 -7.57 -3.88 23.96
CA LYS A 85 -7.15 -5.28 23.81
C LYS A 85 -6.94 -5.61 22.36
N ILE A 86 -5.78 -6.17 22.01
CA ILE A 86 -5.48 -6.72 20.69
C ILE A 86 -5.73 -8.22 20.75
N ILE A 87 -6.60 -8.73 19.89
CA ILE A 87 -7.02 -10.14 19.86
C ILE A 87 -7.04 -10.67 18.43
N SER A 88 -6.71 -11.95 18.25
CA SER A 88 -6.66 -12.62 16.95
C SER A 88 -7.85 -13.55 16.69
N THR A 89 -8.73 -13.75 17.67
CA THR A 89 -9.89 -14.64 17.55
C THR A 89 -11.18 -13.83 17.43
N PRO A 90 -11.82 -13.77 16.25
CA PRO A 90 -13.07 -13.06 16.06
C PRO A 90 -14.27 -13.86 16.63
N SER A 91 -15.26 -13.15 17.18
CA SER A 91 -16.58 -13.76 17.44
C SER A 91 -17.31 -14.08 16.12
N LYS A 92 -18.35 -14.93 16.20
CA LYS A 92 -19.14 -15.32 15.02
C LYS A 92 -19.68 -14.12 14.23
N ASP A 93 -20.15 -13.10 14.90
CA ASP A 93 -20.75 -11.90 14.28
C ASP A 93 -19.73 -11.04 13.53
N ILE A 94 -18.46 -11.06 13.95
CA ILE A 94 -17.40 -10.26 13.35
C ILE A 94 -16.64 -11.04 12.27
N LYS A 95 -16.80 -12.37 12.22
CA LYS A 95 -16.11 -13.24 11.27
C LYS A 95 -16.24 -12.81 9.80
N PRO A 96 -17.40 -12.33 9.29
CA PRO A 96 -17.51 -11.85 7.92
C PRO A 96 -16.62 -10.62 7.66
N ILE A 97 -16.57 -9.65 8.57
CA ILE A 97 -15.72 -8.46 8.45
C ILE A 97 -14.23 -8.83 8.53
N PHE A 98 -13.91 -9.78 9.39
CA PHE A 98 -12.56 -10.32 9.51
C PHE A 98 -12.10 -10.96 8.19
N ASN A 99 -12.95 -11.78 7.56
CA ASN A 99 -12.68 -12.40 6.27
C ASN A 99 -12.56 -11.35 5.14
N LEU A 100 -13.41 -10.33 5.15
CA LEU A 100 -13.32 -9.20 4.23
C LEU A 100 -11.95 -8.49 4.34
N CYS A 101 -11.50 -8.22 5.56
CA CYS A 101 -10.20 -7.61 5.80
C CYS A 101 -9.07 -8.47 5.22
N LYS A 102 -9.12 -9.78 5.46
CA LYS A 102 -8.15 -10.75 4.93
C LYS A 102 -8.15 -10.81 3.40
N SER A 103 -9.33 -10.83 2.79
CA SER A 103 -9.47 -10.81 1.33
C SER A 103 -8.91 -9.54 0.72
N ASN A 104 -9.20 -8.37 1.30
CA ASN A 104 -8.71 -7.08 0.81
C ASN A 104 -7.19 -6.96 0.91
N ALA A 105 -6.57 -7.52 1.96
CA ALA A 105 -5.12 -7.57 2.10
C ALA A 105 -4.46 -8.38 0.97
N LYS A 106 -5.07 -9.49 0.56
CA LYS A 106 -4.61 -10.29 -0.59
C LYS A 106 -4.85 -9.57 -1.92
N GLN A 107 -6.01 -8.95 -2.06
CA GLN A 107 -6.40 -8.31 -3.31
C GLN A 107 -5.49 -7.14 -3.70
N VAL A 108 -4.97 -6.38 -2.73
CA VAL A 108 -4.05 -5.26 -3.04
C VAL A 108 -2.75 -5.75 -3.67
N ILE A 109 -2.24 -6.92 -3.26
CA ILE A 109 -1.07 -7.57 -3.87
C ILE A 109 -1.42 -8.06 -5.28
N ALA A 110 -2.51 -8.82 -5.43
CA ALA A 110 -2.94 -9.35 -6.72
C ALA A 110 -3.14 -8.24 -7.77
N ASN A 111 -3.75 -7.13 -7.38
CA ASN A 111 -3.92 -5.97 -8.25
C ASN A 111 -2.58 -5.34 -8.68
N HIS A 112 -1.59 -5.33 -7.77
CA HIS A 112 -0.26 -4.80 -8.09
C HIS A 112 0.47 -5.71 -9.07
N LEU A 113 0.51 -7.02 -8.82
CA LEU A 113 1.15 -8.02 -9.67
C LEU A 113 0.53 -8.03 -11.08
N SER A 114 -0.80 -8.02 -11.17
CA SER A 114 -1.50 -7.93 -12.46
C SER A 114 -1.16 -6.67 -13.27
N LYS A 115 -0.89 -5.53 -12.61
CA LYS A 115 -0.42 -4.33 -13.29
C LYS A 115 1.01 -4.47 -13.81
N GLU A 116 1.92 -5.03 -13.00
CA GLU A 116 3.32 -5.27 -13.44
C GLU A 116 3.38 -6.21 -14.65
N GLU A 117 2.57 -7.27 -14.66
CA GLU A 117 2.45 -8.17 -15.81
C GLU A 117 1.98 -7.45 -17.07
N LYS A 118 0.93 -6.62 -16.98
CA LYS A 118 0.43 -5.82 -18.10
C LYS A 118 1.49 -4.88 -18.67
N TYR A 119 2.26 -4.20 -17.83
CA TYR A 119 3.33 -3.32 -18.29
C TYR A 119 4.47 -4.10 -18.95
N THR A 120 4.82 -5.25 -18.40
CA THR A 120 5.85 -6.13 -18.99
C THR A 120 5.42 -6.63 -20.36
N TYR A 121 4.16 -7.05 -20.51
CA TYR A 121 3.60 -7.47 -21.78
C TYR A 121 3.59 -6.32 -22.80
N ALA A 122 3.06 -5.16 -22.43
CA ALA A 122 3.00 -3.99 -23.32
C ALA A 122 4.38 -3.54 -23.81
N LEU A 123 5.40 -3.57 -22.95
CA LEU A 123 6.78 -3.29 -23.35
C LEU A 123 7.35 -4.34 -24.31
N SER A 124 6.99 -5.62 -24.13
CA SER A 124 7.44 -6.68 -25.03
C SER A 124 6.81 -6.54 -26.43
N GLU A 125 5.55 -6.21 -26.51
CA GLU A 125 4.82 -5.93 -27.75
C GLU A 125 5.45 -4.73 -28.51
N LEU A 126 5.65 -3.63 -27.80
CA LEU A 126 6.27 -2.43 -28.36
C LEU A 126 7.69 -2.71 -28.85
N LYS A 127 8.47 -3.45 -28.07
CA LYS A 127 9.83 -3.89 -28.45
C LYS A 127 9.82 -4.66 -29.77
N SER A 128 8.86 -5.60 -29.92
CA SER A 128 8.70 -6.41 -31.15
C SER A 128 8.28 -5.54 -32.34
N SER A 129 7.31 -4.65 -32.16
CA SER A 129 6.81 -3.75 -33.20
C SER A 129 7.87 -2.78 -33.72
N LEU A 130 8.79 -2.33 -32.86
CA LEU A 130 9.88 -1.43 -33.20
C LEU A 130 11.17 -2.17 -33.67
N GLY A 131 11.18 -3.51 -33.71
CA GLY A 131 12.37 -4.30 -34.07
C GLY A 131 13.56 -4.10 -33.13
N MET A 132 13.34 -3.66 -31.90
CA MET A 132 14.40 -3.34 -30.93
C MET A 132 14.91 -4.60 -30.24
N LYS A 133 16.24 -4.73 -30.05
CA LYS A 133 16.82 -5.83 -29.25
C LYS A 133 16.51 -5.69 -27.76
N ASN A 134 16.50 -4.47 -27.25
CA ASN A 134 16.26 -4.17 -25.85
C ASN A 134 15.35 -2.95 -25.70
N LEU A 135 14.31 -3.04 -24.86
CA LEU A 135 13.45 -1.94 -24.47
C LEU A 135 13.13 -2.07 -22.98
N ASN A 136 13.84 -1.30 -22.16
CA ASN A 136 13.69 -1.34 -20.70
C ASN A 136 13.06 -0.06 -20.14
N LYS A 137 13.06 1.01 -20.94
CA LYS A 137 12.61 2.34 -20.54
C LYS A 137 12.01 3.07 -21.74
N ILE A 138 10.96 3.80 -21.50
CA ILE A 138 10.34 4.76 -22.44
C ILE A 138 10.38 6.11 -21.76
N GLU A 139 10.84 7.12 -22.48
CA GLU A 139 10.73 8.52 -22.07
C GLU A 139 9.82 9.24 -23.05
N ALA A 140 8.89 10.03 -22.53
CA ALA A 140 8.05 10.91 -23.35
C ALA A 140 8.24 12.33 -22.86
N TYR A 141 8.38 13.24 -23.83
CA TYR A 141 8.60 14.64 -23.59
C TYR A 141 7.39 15.43 -24.12
N ASP A 142 6.92 16.35 -23.31
CA ASP A 142 5.89 17.31 -23.66
C ASP A 142 6.41 18.73 -23.44
N ILE A 143 6.20 19.62 -24.41
CA ILE A 143 6.66 20.98 -24.37
C ILE A 143 5.45 21.90 -24.36
N SER A 144 5.30 22.66 -23.28
CA SER A 144 4.22 23.63 -23.11
C SER A 144 4.79 25.05 -23.20
N HIS A 145 4.21 25.87 -24.08
CA HIS A 145 4.52 27.27 -24.21
C HIS A 145 3.51 28.11 -23.39
N LEU A 146 3.99 28.76 -22.34
CA LEU A 146 3.24 29.73 -21.56
C LEU A 146 3.71 31.13 -22.03
N TYR A 147 3.02 31.73 -23.00
CA TYR A 147 3.37 33.00 -23.63
C TYR A 147 4.77 32.99 -24.31
N GLN A 148 5.05 34.06 -25.11
CA GLN A 148 6.17 34.07 -26.06
C GLN A 148 7.58 33.88 -25.50
N ASP A 149 7.78 33.94 -24.16
CA ASP A 149 9.13 33.97 -23.55
C ASP A 149 9.40 32.84 -22.54
N HIS A 150 8.47 31.88 -22.31
CA HIS A 150 8.68 30.83 -21.32
C HIS A 150 8.15 29.49 -21.80
N ALA A 151 9.04 28.63 -22.26
CA ALA A 151 8.70 27.25 -22.57
C ALA A 151 9.17 26.32 -21.44
N VAL A 152 8.31 25.39 -21.03
CA VAL A 152 8.63 24.35 -20.06
C VAL A 152 8.43 22.99 -20.71
N ALA A 153 9.44 22.12 -20.63
CA ALA A 153 9.31 20.73 -21.05
C ALA A 153 9.18 19.82 -19.83
N SER A 154 8.29 18.85 -19.93
CA SER A 154 8.17 17.75 -18.97
C SER A 154 8.67 16.46 -19.59
N CYS A 155 9.35 15.64 -18.79
CA CYS A 155 9.74 14.29 -19.15
C CYS A 155 9.07 13.29 -18.20
N ILE A 156 8.31 12.37 -18.76
CA ILE A 156 7.76 11.22 -18.03
C ILE A 156 8.51 9.96 -18.42
N VAL A 157 8.67 9.05 -17.45
CA VAL A 157 9.47 7.83 -17.61
C VAL A 157 8.62 6.60 -17.29
N TYR A 158 8.60 5.64 -18.18
CA TYR A 158 7.96 4.34 -18.01
C TYR A 158 8.98 3.19 -18.07
N SER A 159 8.73 2.13 -17.33
CA SER A 159 9.54 0.92 -17.25
C SER A 159 8.64 -0.32 -17.14
N LYS A 160 9.23 -1.51 -16.99
CA LYS A 160 8.50 -2.77 -16.72
C LYS A 160 7.57 -2.68 -15.50
N LYS A 161 7.84 -1.76 -14.57
CA LYS A 161 7.02 -1.52 -13.37
C LYS A 161 5.98 -0.41 -13.55
N GLY A 162 5.80 0.08 -14.78
CA GLY A 162 4.93 1.20 -15.09
C GLY A 162 5.62 2.55 -14.96
N ALA A 163 4.86 3.57 -14.60
CA ALA A 163 5.34 4.94 -14.45
C ALA A 163 6.39 5.06 -13.33
N ASN A 164 7.59 5.54 -13.69
CA ASN A 164 8.69 5.75 -12.75
C ASN A 164 8.76 7.24 -12.38
N LYS A 165 7.95 7.63 -11.40
CA LYS A 165 7.78 9.03 -11.00
C LYS A 165 9.06 9.66 -10.45
N ASP A 166 9.95 8.88 -9.85
CA ASP A 166 11.24 9.35 -9.30
C ASP A 166 12.20 9.82 -10.40
N LYS A 167 11.92 9.44 -11.65
CA LYS A 167 12.69 9.83 -12.84
C LYS A 167 12.01 10.91 -13.69
N TYR A 168 10.90 11.47 -13.25
CA TYR A 168 10.25 12.58 -13.93
C TYR A 168 11.09 13.85 -13.80
N ARG A 169 11.14 14.63 -14.85
CA ARG A 169 11.94 15.87 -14.91
C ARG A 169 11.14 17.00 -15.53
N LEU A 170 11.43 18.20 -15.08
CA LEU A 170 10.99 19.43 -15.69
C LEU A 170 12.22 20.21 -16.17
N PHE A 171 12.10 20.81 -17.33
CA PHE A 171 13.15 21.59 -17.96
C PHE A 171 12.61 22.97 -18.31
N ASN A 172 13.33 24.02 -17.93
CA ASN A 172 13.09 25.34 -18.47
C ASN A 172 13.82 25.44 -19.81
N ILE A 173 13.10 25.81 -20.84
CA ILE A 173 13.66 25.99 -22.18
C ILE A 173 13.87 27.51 -22.35
N PRO A 174 15.10 27.95 -22.62
CA PRO A 174 15.41 29.37 -22.84
C PRO A 174 14.81 29.92 -24.13
#